data_0a8998d0620f803c0c117231eca85ccd
#
_entry.id   0a8998d0620f803c0c117231eca85ccd
#
_cell.length_a   1.000
_cell.length_b   1.000
_cell.length_c   1.000
_cell.angle_alpha   90.00
_cell.angle_beta   90.00
_cell.angle_gamma   90.00
#
_symmetry.space_group_name_H-M   'P 1'
#
loop_
_entity.id
_entity.type
_entity.pdbx_description
1 polymer ?
#
loop_
_entity_poly.entity_id
_entity_poly.type
_entity_poly.pdbx_seq_one_letter_code
_entity_poly.pdbx_strand_id
1 'polypeptide(L)'
;MLNLKSVNFEQQQFQTHCLKQSHAEQTEWSIGRNNTCDLVLPSPEVSRIHGRIVYIDSAYYYIDDGSTSGSLINGESIPINDNCQLHPGDLLQIGETFLHVETLTPPSLNQAEADLQPSFIVPEQQWAGEDLLCRCCRIVDETPDVKTFSFAAEPGVLFHYQPGQFVNLEIEIEGKSVMRSYSISSSPTRPYHLSLTIKRVPRPVDQPELPGGLVSNWMHDHLKVGDRVRLLGGALGNFTCLPKVPPKMLLISAGSGITPMMSMSRWVQDSLIDCDILFLHSARTLEDIVFRAELESITAQMPNFQLAITLTQQSVGRAWMGLTGRISQSMLQFVVPDLSDRAVYVCGPAAFMQSVRSLLETLQFPMQNYQEESFGGTLPPVKPTSTPILQLVPVPELTVNGSNGSNGNGNGSNSNGSDIDHLVTATATSANEAPVIHFIQSEREVTADEDASILEIAEQEGIAMRYACRVGACGACKVRVNKGQVRYDTTPTALTAADQQAGLALACIAYPIKHVAIEA
;
A
#
# COMPACT_ATOMS: atom_id res chain seq x y z
N MET A 1 -31.46 -21.23 3.75
CA MET A 1 -31.02 -19.94 4.33
C MET A 1 -29.87 -19.42 3.51
N LEU A 2 -29.93 -18.16 3.06
CA LEU A 2 -28.87 -17.53 2.29
C LEU A 2 -28.29 -16.35 3.10
N ASN A 3 -26.99 -16.34 3.27
CA ASN A 3 -26.30 -15.20 3.84
C ASN A 3 -25.57 -14.45 2.71
N LEU A 4 -25.92 -13.17 2.56
CA LEU A 4 -25.37 -12.29 1.55
C LEU A 4 -24.79 -11.06 2.24
N LYS A 5 -23.64 -10.58 1.79
CA LYS A 5 -23.12 -9.27 2.17
C LYS A 5 -23.27 -8.31 1.00
N SER A 6 -23.98 -7.20 1.20
CA SER A 6 -24.07 -6.15 0.20
C SER A 6 -23.05 -5.06 0.45
N VAL A 7 -22.48 -4.59 -0.66
CA VAL A 7 -21.61 -3.42 -0.71
C VAL A 7 -22.15 -2.52 -1.80
N ASN A 8 -22.59 -1.30 -1.43
CA ASN A 8 -22.90 -0.26 -2.39
C ASN A 8 -21.84 0.83 -2.27
N PHE A 9 -20.99 0.96 -3.28
CA PHE A 9 -19.85 1.87 -3.24
C PHE A 9 -20.25 3.33 -3.39
N GLU A 10 -21.32 3.64 -4.12
CA GLU A 10 -21.81 5.02 -4.25
C GLU A 10 -22.43 5.53 -2.97
N GLN A 11 -23.27 4.70 -2.33
CA GLN A 11 -23.95 5.04 -1.08
C GLN A 11 -23.11 4.73 0.16
N GLN A 12 -21.92 4.09 -0.03
CA GLN A 12 -21.02 3.68 1.05
C GLN A 12 -21.71 2.82 2.13
N GLN A 13 -22.68 2.00 1.69
CA GLN A 13 -23.44 1.14 2.57
C GLN A 13 -22.93 -0.29 2.53
N PHE A 14 -22.75 -0.86 3.72
CA PHE A 14 -22.37 -2.25 3.93
C PHE A 14 -23.45 -2.90 4.79
N GLN A 15 -24.05 -3.96 4.30
CA GLN A 15 -25.09 -4.67 5.03
C GLN A 15 -24.96 -6.17 4.86
N THR A 16 -25.26 -6.91 5.93
CA THR A 16 -25.40 -8.36 5.86
C THR A 16 -26.88 -8.69 5.78
N HIS A 17 -27.24 -9.49 4.81
CA HIS A 17 -28.61 -9.93 4.58
C HIS A 17 -28.70 -11.43 4.82
N CYS A 18 -29.64 -11.82 5.65
CA CYS A 18 -29.98 -13.22 5.90
C CYS A 18 -31.37 -13.49 5.34
N LEU A 19 -31.46 -14.09 4.14
CA LEU A 19 -32.71 -14.47 3.53
C LEU A 19 -33.14 -15.82 4.13
N LYS A 20 -34.14 -15.77 5.00
CA LYS A 20 -34.77 -16.95 5.61
C LYS A 20 -36.08 -17.25 4.91
N GLN A 21 -36.55 -18.48 5.08
CA GLN A 21 -37.91 -18.81 4.70
C GLN A 21 -38.89 -18.08 5.62
N SER A 22 -39.86 -17.38 5.06
CA SER A 22 -41.00 -16.80 5.78
C SER A 22 -42.10 -17.84 6.04
N HIS A 23 -42.11 -18.92 5.21
CA HIS A 23 -43.01 -20.07 5.35
C HIS A 23 -42.31 -21.34 4.80
N ALA A 24 -42.76 -22.52 5.25
CA ALA A 24 -42.08 -23.80 4.99
C ALA A 24 -41.92 -24.17 3.50
N GLU A 25 -42.76 -23.64 2.64
CA GLU A 25 -42.76 -23.93 1.19
C GLU A 25 -42.00 -22.86 0.38
N GLN A 26 -41.44 -21.83 1.02
CA GLN A 26 -40.74 -20.78 0.29
C GLN A 26 -39.43 -21.30 -0.28
N THR A 27 -39.28 -21.26 -1.58
CA THR A 27 -38.09 -21.61 -2.35
C THR A 27 -37.60 -20.49 -3.24
N GLU A 28 -38.20 -19.28 -3.13
CA GLU A 28 -37.90 -18.11 -3.94
C GLU A 28 -37.81 -16.85 -3.09
N TRP A 29 -36.83 -16.00 -3.37
CA TRP A 29 -36.60 -14.71 -2.71
C TRP A 29 -36.39 -13.63 -3.75
N SER A 30 -37.27 -12.63 -3.77
CA SER A 30 -37.23 -11.48 -4.67
C SER A 30 -36.20 -10.44 -4.25
N ILE A 31 -35.53 -9.86 -5.24
CA ILE A 31 -34.52 -8.80 -5.06
C ILE A 31 -34.91 -7.58 -5.89
N GLY A 32 -34.88 -6.39 -5.30
CA GLY A 32 -35.21 -5.18 -6.03
C GLY A 32 -35.26 -3.95 -5.15
N ARG A 33 -35.60 -2.80 -5.76
CA ARG A 33 -35.72 -1.53 -5.06
C ARG A 33 -37.08 -1.37 -4.34
N ASN A 34 -38.07 -2.18 -4.67
CA ASN A 34 -39.38 -2.12 -4.04
C ASN A 34 -39.30 -2.67 -2.60
N ASN A 35 -39.93 -1.99 -1.67
CA ASN A 35 -40.01 -2.40 -0.25
C ASN A 35 -40.79 -3.73 -0.03
N THR A 36 -41.43 -4.26 -1.06
CA THR A 36 -42.09 -5.57 -1.03
C THR A 36 -41.15 -6.72 -1.39
N CYS A 37 -39.92 -6.47 -1.83
CA CYS A 37 -38.94 -7.51 -2.12
C CYS A 37 -38.38 -8.09 -0.81
N ASP A 38 -38.01 -9.38 -0.86
CA ASP A 38 -37.35 -10.07 0.27
C ASP A 38 -35.96 -9.49 0.56
N LEU A 39 -35.26 -9.00 -0.48
CA LEU A 39 -34.04 -8.21 -0.39
C LEU A 39 -34.25 -6.85 -1.05
N VAL A 40 -34.33 -5.81 -0.23
CA VAL A 40 -34.49 -4.44 -0.71
C VAL A 40 -33.13 -3.78 -0.90
N LEU A 41 -32.85 -3.35 -2.13
CA LEU A 41 -31.64 -2.61 -2.50
C LEU A 41 -32.05 -1.18 -2.92
N PRO A 42 -31.91 -0.17 -2.04
CA PRO A 42 -32.47 1.18 -2.27
C PRO A 42 -31.57 2.04 -3.17
N SER A 43 -31.20 1.53 -4.35
CA SER A 43 -30.44 2.24 -5.37
C SER A 43 -31.31 2.59 -6.57
N PRO A 44 -31.18 3.79 -7.18
CA PRO A 44 -31.94 4.17 -8.36
C PRO A 44 -31.65 3.28 -9.59
N GLU A 45 -30.50 2.65 -9.66
CA GLU A 45 -30.10 1.73 -10.73
C GLU A 45 -30.68 0.33 -10.58
N VAL A 46 -31.20 0.00 -9.40
CA VAL A 46 -31.87 -1.26 -9.16
C VAL A 46 -33.33 -1.15 -9.60
N SER A 47 -33.80 -2.05 -10.45
CA SER A 47 -35.20 -2.13 -10.87
C SER A 47 -36.12 -2.39 -9.67
N ARG A 48 -37.41 -2.02 -9.79
CA ARG A 48 -38.40 -2.24 -8.70
C ARG A 48 -38.46 -3.70 -8.27
N ILE A 49 -38.52 -4.60 -9.22
CA ILE A 49 -38.18 -6.03 -9.11
C ILE A 49 -37.01 -6.20 -10.08
N HIS A 50 -35.87 -6.62 -9.62
CA HIS A 50 -34.66 -6.72 -10.44
C HIS A 50 -34.39 -8.17 -10.83
N GLY A 51 -34.56 -9.05 -9.87
CA GLY A 51 -34.40 -10.47 -10.05
C GLY A 51 -34.81 -11.25 -8.81
N ARG A 52 -34.55 -12.53 -8.82
CA ARG A 52 -34.86 -13.43 -7.72
C ARG A 52 -33.80 -14.51 -7.54
N ILE A 53 -33.67 -15.00 -6.31
CA ILE A 53 -32.92 -16.22 -6.03
C ILE A 53 -33.93 -17.34 -5.82
N VAL A 54 -33.69 -18.46 -6.49
CA VAL A 54 -34.56 -19.65 -6.40
C VAL A 54 -33.77 -20.88 -5.97
N TYR A 55 -34.41 -21.79 -5.24
CA TYR A 55 -33.83 -23.06 -4.83
C TYR A 55 -34.52 -24.20 -5.61
N ILE A 56 -33.80 -24.81 -6.55
CA ILE A 56 -34.31 -25.86 -7.46
C ILE A 56 -33.26 -26.98 -7.51
N ASP A 57 -33.67 -28.24 -7.49
CA ASP A 57 -32.79 -29.41 -7.64
C ASP A 57 -31.57 -29.41 -6.74
N SER A 58 -31.76 -29.03 -5.47
CA SER A 58 -30.70 -28.96 -4.44
C SER A 58 -29.63 -27.89 -4.66
N ALA A 59 -29.86 -26.92 -5.54
CA ALA A 59 -28.96 -25.80 -5.80
C ALA A 59 -29.71 -24.46 -5.80
N TYR A 60 -28.96 -23.39 -5.52
CA TYR A 60 -29.46 -22.02 -5.62
C TYR A 60 -29.09 -21.41 -6.95
N TYR A 61 -30.03 -20.68 -7.55
CA TYR A 61 -29.86 -19.97 -8.81
C TYR A 61 -30.32 -18.53 -8.66
N TYR A 62 -29.61 -17.61 -9.30
CA TYR A 62 -30.08 -16.27 -9.51
C TYR A 62 -30.68 -16.11 -10.91
N ILE A 63 -31.78 -15.38 -11.01
CA ILE A 63 -32.50 -15.11 -12.25
C ILE A 63 -32.70 -13.58 -12.31
N ASP A 64 -32.25 -12.96 -13.41
CA ASP A 64 -32.59 -11.57 -13.73
C ASP A 64 -33.98 -11.53 -14.40
N ASP A 65 -34.92 -10.81 -13.76
CA ASP A 65 -36.32 -10.76 -14.24
C ASP A 65 -36.54 -9.67 -15.31
N GLY A 66 -35.54 -9.40 -16.15
CA GLY A 66 -35.60 -8.36 -17.17
C GLY A 66 -35.32 -6.98 -16.61
N SER A 67 -34.30 -6.88 -15.76
CA SER A 67 -33.89 -5.62 -15.15
C SER A 67 -33.39 -4.62 -16.20
N THR A 68 -33.44 -3.33 -15.88
CA THR A 68 -33.03 -2.25 -16.79
C THR A 68 -31.49 -2.18 -16.94
N SER A 69 -30.76 -2.39 -15.85
CA SER A 69 -29.28 -2.30 -15.83
C SER A 69 -28.58 -3.65 -16.02
N GLY A 70 -29.33 -4.76 -16.00
CA GLY A 70 -28.78 -6.11 -16.03
C GLY A 70 -28.10 -6.50 -14.72
N SER A 71 -27.67 -7.75 -14.63
CA SER A 71 -26.96 -8.33 -13.50
C SER A 71 -25.68 -9.04 -13.96
N LEU A 72 -24.67 -9.09 -13.08
CA LEU A 72 -23.44 -9.84 -13.36
C LEU A 72 -23.13 -10.79 -12.21
N ILE A 73 -22.58 -11.96 -12.51
CA ILE A 73 -22.00 -12.88 -11.53
C ILE A 73 -20.51 -12.97 -11.83
N ASN A 74 -19.66 -12.64 -10.83
CA ASN A 74 -18.20 -12.63 -10.96
C ASN A 74 -17.68 -11.78 -12.14
N GLY A 75 -18.41 -10.71 -12.48
CA GLY A 75 -18.07 -9.81 -13.59
C GLY A 75 -18.56 -10.25 -14.97
N GLU A 76 -19.19 -11.41 -15.09
CA GLU A 76 -19.80 -11.89 -16.33
C GLU A 76 -21.29 -11.53 -16.35
N SER A 77 -21.77 -10.93 -17.47
CA SER A 77 -23.17 -10.59 -17.65
C SER A 77 -24.02 -11.85 -17.78
N ILE A 78 -25.13 -11.90 -17.06
CA ILE A 78 -26.05 -13.04 -17.10
C ILE A 78 -27.22 -12.77 -18.05
N PRO A 79 -27.73 -13.78 -18.75
CA PRO A 79 -28.91 -13.64 -19.60
C PRO A 79 -30.16 -13.38 -18.76
N ILE A 80 -31.07 -12.60 -19.33
CA ILE A 80 -32.40 -12.35 -18.75
C ILE A 80 -33.22 -13.65 -18.71
N ASN A 81 -33.87 -13.94 -17.60
CA ASN A 81 -34.71 -15.11 -17.34
C ASN A 81 -33.97 -16.45 -17.43
N ASP A 82 -32.66 -16.47 -17.33
CA ASP A 82 -31.88 -17.71 -17.31
C ASP A 82 -31.45 -18.07 -15.87
N ASN A 83 -31.35 -19.36 -15.60
CA ASN A 83 -30.96 -19.90 -14.28
C ASN A 83 -29.43 -19.90 -14.14
N CYS A 84 -28.87 -18.93 -13.44
CA CYS A 84 -27.46 -18.85 -13.18
C CYS A 84 -27.14 -19.41 -11.78
N GLN A 85 -26.46 -20.54 -11.69
CA GLN A 85 -26.18 -21.20 -10.43
C GLN A 85 -25.28 -20.33 -9.54
N LEU A 86 -25.65 -20.21 -8.26
CA LEU A 86 -24.89 -19.52 -7.24
C LEU A 86 -24.06 -20.49 -6.39
N HIS A 87 -22.83 -20.08 -6.09
CA HIS A 87 -21.94 -20.80 -5.18
C HIS A 87 -21.49 -19.90 -4.03
N PRO A 88 -21.17 -20.47 -2.87
CA PRO A 88 -20.49 -19.68 -1.83
C PRO A 88 -19.20 -19.05 -2.39
N GLY A 89 -19.05 -17.75 -2.17
CA GLY A 89 -17.94 -16.96 -2.69
C GLY A 89 -18.26 -16.19 -3.97
N ASP A 90 -19.41 -16.41 -4.64
CA ASP A 90 -19.79 -15.63 -5.81
C ASP A 90 -20.10 -14.17 -5.46
N LEU A 91 -19.80 -13.29 -6.40
CA LEU A 91 -20.10 -11.87 -6.33
C LEU A 91 -21.20 -11.54 -7.36
N LEU A 92 -22.43 -11.36 -6.88
CA LEU A 92 -23.56 -10.93 -7.68
C LEU A 92 -23.62 -9.39 -7.68
N GLN A 93 -23.49 -8.78 -8.84
CA GLN A 93 -23.62 -7.34 -9.02
C GLN A 93 -24.98 -6.98 -9.59
N ILE A 94 -25.66 -6.03 -8.94
CA ILE A 94 -26.98 -5.51 -9.30
C ILE A 94 -26.90 -3.98 -9.27
N GLY A 95 -26.78 -3.35 -10.45
CA GLY A 95 -26.42 -1.94 -10.56
C GLY A 95 -25.08 -1.66 -9.86
N GLU A 96 -25.03 -0.67 -8.97
CA GLU A 96 -23.84 -0.33 -8.16
C GLU A 96 -23.76 -1.11 -6.83
N THR A 97 -24.63 -2.09 -6.62
CA THR A 97 -24.64 -2.92 -5.42
C THR A 97 -24.02 -4.28 -5.71
N PHE A 98 -23.05 -4.67 -4.91
CA PHE A 98 -22.39 -5.96 -4.96
C PHE A 98 -22.90 -6.82 -3.80
N LEU A 99 -23.36 -8.03 -4.12
CA LEU A 99 -23.83 -9.02 -3.15
C LEU A 99 -22.82 -10.18 -3.14
N HIS A 100 -22.05 -10.31 -2.11
CA HIS A 100 -21.18 -11.46 -1.89
C HIS A 100 -21.98 -12.61 -1.27
N VAL A 101 -21.99 -13.76 -1.91
CA VAL A 101 -22.66 -14.97 -1.42
C VAL A 101 -21.77 -15.65 -0.38
N GLU A 102 -22.13 -15.54 0.89
CA GLU A 102 -21.31 -16.13 1.98
C GLU A 102 -21.62 -17.61 2.18
N THR A 103 -22.89 -17.91 2.41
CA THR A 103 -23.33 -19.30 2.66
C THR A 103 -24.67 -19.58 2.01
N LEU A 104 -24.80 -20.80 1.50
CA LEU A 104 -26.03 -21.33 0.89
C LEU A 104 -26.39 -22.61 1.65
N THR A 105 -27.45 -22.56 2.48
CA THR A 105 -27.93 -23.73 3.21
C THR A 105 -29.32 -24.13 2.67
N PRO A 106 -29.57 -25.38 2.35
CA PRO A 106 -30.88 -25.84 1.85
C PRO A 106 -32.04 -25.36 2.72
N PRO A 107 -33.21 -25.06 2.14
CA PRO A 107 -34.42 -24.76 2.88
C PRO A 107 -34.80 -25.95 3.78
N SER A 108 -35.26 -25.68 5.02
CA SER A 108 -35.67 -26.73 5.96
C SER A 108 -37.17 -27.01 5.80
N LEU A 109 -37.53 -28.29 5.65
CA LEU A 109 -38.94 -28.72 5.59
C LEU A 109 -39.59 -28.83 6.99
N ASN A 110 -38.84 -28.68 8.07
CA ASN A 110 -39.34 -28.73 9.45
C ASN A 110 -38.74 -27.59 10.28
N GLN A 111 -39.56 -26.64 10.67
CA GLN A 111 -39.22 -25.69 11.73
C GLN A 111 -39.97 -26.03 13.00
N ALA A 112 -39.28 -26.67 13.93
CA ALA A 112 -39.45 -26.45 15.34
C ALA A 112 -38.06 -26.21 15.93
N GLU A 113 -37.89 -25.04 16.52
CA GLU A 113 -36.80 -24.67 17.41
C GLU A 113 -35.41 -24.42 16.77
N ALA A 114 -35.09 -23.15 16.54
CA ALA A 114 -33.83 -22.54 16.96
C ALA A 114 -34.01 -21.02 17.00
N ASP A 115 -34.27 -20.48 18.16
CA ASP A 115 -33.89 -19.11 18.50
C ASP A 115 -32.38 -18.94 18.31
N LEU A 116 -31.99 -18.62 17.09
CA LEU A 116 -30.64 -18.13 16.78
C LEU A 116 -30.78 -16.64 16.55
N GLN A 117 -30.38 -15.87 17.55
CA GLN A 117 -30.04 -14.47 17.35
C GLN A 117 -29.22 -14.35 16.06
N PRO A 118 -29.49 -13.36 15.18
CA PRO A 118 -28.62 -13.11 14.05
C PRO A 118 -27.25 -12.73 14.62
N SER A 119 -26.32 -13.69 14.63
CA SER A 119 -24.93 -13.37 14.83
C SER A 119 -24.51 -12.60 13.58
N PHE A 120 -24.54 -11.27 13.66
CA PHE A 120 -23.81 -10.44 12.74
C PHE A 120 -22.34 -10.82 12.92
N ILE A 121 -21.84 -11.70 12.06
CA ILE A 121 -20.40 -11.91 11.96
C ILE A 121 -19.85 -10.70 11.19
N VAL A 122 -19.83 -9.56 11.88
CA VAL A 122 -18.90 -8.51 11.51
C VAL A 122 -17.54 -9.16 11.74
N PRO A 123 -16.61 -9.14 10.79
CA PRO A 123 -15.27 -9.58 11.07
C PRO A 123 -14.78 -8.75 12.25
N GLU A 124 -14.70 -9.35 13.45
CA GLU A 124 -14.14 -8.67 14.63
C GLU A 124 -12.61 -8.64 14.53
N GLN A 125 -12.07 -9.51 13.67
CA GLN A 125 -10.64 -9.63 13.51
C GLN A 125 -10.10 -8.50 12.62
N GLN A 126 -9.24 -7.69 13.20
CA GLN A 126 -8.47 -6.69 12.47
C GLN A 126 -7.23 -7.36 11.86
N TRP A 127 -6.84 -6.89 10.69
CA TRP A 127 -5.59 -7.27 10.05
C TRP A 127 -4.41 -6.86 10.93
N ALA A 128 -3.70 -7.85 11.48
CA ALA A 128 -2.59 -7.64 12.40
C ALA A 128 -1.22 -7.57 11.71
N GLY A 129 -1.19 -7.63 10.37
CA GLY A 129 0.03 -7.51 9.59
C GLY A 129 0.56 -8.83 9.04
N GLU A 130 -0.19 -9.93 9.18
CA GLU A 130 0.06 -11.19 8.49
C GLU A 130 -0.15 -11.09 6.98
N ASP A 131 0.39 -12.05 6.24
CA ASP A 131 0.13 -12.20 4.81
C ASP A 131 -1.35 -12.49 4.59
N LEU A 132 -1.99 -11.77 3.68
CA LEU A 132 -3.43 -11.81 3.48
C LEU A 132 -3.77 -12.12 2.03
N LEU A 133 -4.58 -13.15 1.82
CA LEU A 133 -5.19 -13.40 0.51
C LEU A 133 -6.36 -12.44 0.33
N CYS A 134 -6.40 -11.74 -0.79
CA CYS A 134 -7.43 -10.76 -1.09
C CYS A 134 -8.03 -11.02 -2.47
N ARG A 135 -9.35 -10.83 -2.58
CA ARG A 135 -10.07 -10.91 -3.86
C ARG A 135 -10.29 -9.50 -4.41
N CYS A 136 -9.99 -9.30 -5.69
CA CYS A 136 -10.38 -8.10 -6.40
C CYS A 136 -11.90 -8.03 -6.52
N CYS A 137 -12.52 -7.01 -5.92
CA CYS A 137 -13.98 -6.86 -5.91
C CYS A 137 -14.47 -5.72 -6.81
N ARG A 138 -13.60 -4.80 -7.21
CA ARG A 138 -13.96 -3.68 -8.10
C ARG A 138 -12.73 -3.20 -8.87
N ILE A 139 -12.95 -2.78 -10.12
CA ILE A 139 -11.96 -2.10 -10.96
C ILE A 139 -12.62 -0.85 -11.55
N VAL A 140 -11.96 0.30 -11.41
CA VAL A 140 -12.43 1.58 -11.94
C VAL A 140 -11.35 2.20 -12.82
N ASP A 141 -11.71 2.61 -14.03
CA ASP A 141 -10.83 3.40 -14.90
C ASP A 141 -10.90 4.88 -14.47
N GLU A 142 -9.83 5.35 -13.81
CA GLU A 142 -9.74 6.74 -13.35
C GLU A 142 -9.32 7.69 -14.49
N THR A 143 -8.34 7.25 -15.27
CA THR A 143 -7.82 7.92 -16.47
C THR A 143 -7.43 6.86 -17.51
N PRO A 144 -7.07 7.23 -18.75
CA PRO A 144 -6.66 6.25 -19.77
C PRO A 144 -5.49 5.34 -19.34
N ASP A 145 -4.66 5.79 -18.40
CA ASP A 145 -3.47 5.05 -17.95
C ASP A 145 -3.46 4.78 -16.43
N VAL A 146 -4.58 5.03 -15.71
CA VAL A 146 -4.69 4.78 -14.26
C VAL A 146 -5.99 4.03 -13.94
N LYS A 147 -5.87 2.95 -13.19
CA LYS A 147 -6.99 2.16 -12.66
C LYS A 147 -6.93 2.09 -11.14
N THR A 148 -8.11 2.10 -10.52
CA THR A 148 -8.29 1.76 -9.10
C THR A 148 -8.79 0.33 -8.98
N PHE A 149 -8.06 -0.49 -8.24
CA PHE A 149 -8.40 -1.87 -7.89
C PHE A 149 -8.79 -1.92 -6.43
N SER A 150 -9.98 -2.42 -6.11
CA SER A 150 -10.43 -2.60 -4.74
C SER A 150 -10.42 -4.08 -4.37
N PHE A 151 -9.94 -4.38 -3.17
CA PHE A 151 -9.72 -5.73 -2.68
C PHE A 151 -10.47 -5.96 -1.37
N ALA A 152 -11.08 -7.12 -1.23
CA ALA A 152 -11.65 -7.63 0.01
C ALA A 152 -10.81 -8.81 0.50
N ALA A 153 -10.64 -8.95 1.81
CA ALA A 153 -9.85 -10.01 2.42
C ALA A 153 -10.58 -11.36 2.40
N GLU A 154 -9.83 -12.46 2.21
CA GLU A 154 -10.30 -13.84 2.30
C GLU A 154 -9.39 -14.68 3.23
N PRO A 155 -9.86 -15.11 4.41
CA PRO A 155 -11.16 -14.85 5.04
C PRO A 155 -11.37 -13.38 5.38
N GLY A 156 -12.63 -12.98 5.57
CA GLY A 156 -12.98 -11.58 5.86
C GLY A 156 -12.33 -11.09 7.15
N VAL A 157 -11.46 -10.08 7.04
CA VAL A 157 -10.89 -9.32 8.15
C VAL A 157 -11.05 -7.83 7.84
N LEU A 158 -11.06 -7.01 8.88
CA LEU A 158 -11.08 -5.55 8.72
C LEU A 158 -9.67 -5.05 8.45
N PHE A 159 -9.47 -4.35 7.33
CA PHE A 159 -8.19 -3.72 7.03
C PHE A 159 -7.87 -2.65 8.07
N HIS A 160 -6.71 -2.76 8.69
CA HIS A 160 -6.21 -1.79 9.66
C HIS A 160 -4.93 -1.14 9.14
N TYR A 161 -4.97 0.17 8.91
CA TYR A 161 -3.85 0.95 8.41
C TYR A 161 -4.01 2.44 8.74
N GLN A 162 -2.95 3.22 8.56
CA GLN A 162 -2.99 4.67 8.67
C GLN A 162 -3.11 5.31 7.27
N PRO A 163 -3.84 6.44 7.14
CA PRO A 163 -3.98 7.12 5.86
C PRO A 163 -2.60 7.55 5.33
N GLY A 164 -2.33 7.23 4.06
CA GLY A 164 -1.05 7.49 3.41
C GLY A 164 -0.08 6.31 3.40
N GLN A 165 -0.33 5.23 4.15
CA GLN A 165 0.48 4.01 4.11
C GLN A 165 0.34 3.25 2.79
N PHE A 166 1.24 2.31 2.55
CA PHE A 166 1.26 1.41 1.40
C PHE A 166 1.25 -0.05 1.82
N VAL A 167 1.02 -0.95 0.87
CA VAL A 167 1.10 -2.40 1.03
C VAL A 167 2.03 -3.00 -0.01
N ASN A 168 2.60 -4.16 0.32
CA ASN A 168 3.31 -5.00 -0.63
C ASN A 168 2.32 -5.97 -1.28
N LEU A 169 2.12 -5.82 -2.57
CA LEU A 169 1.29 -6.69 -3.39
C LEU A 169 2.14 -7.75 -4.06
N GLU A 170 1.81 -9.01 -3.86
CA GLU A 170 2.42 -10.15 -4.53
C GLU A 170 1.46 -10.73 -5.59
N ILE A 171 1.97 -10.92 -6.80
CA ILE A 171 1.24 -11.50 -7.93
C ILE A 171 2.12 -12.54 -8.61
N GLU A 172 1.52 -13.63 -9.06
CA GLU A 172 2.19 -14.61 -9.90
C GLU A 172 2.10 -14.20 -11.37
N ILE A 173 3.25 -14.01 -12.02
CA ILE A 173 3.37 -13.67 -13.45
C ILE A 173 4.27 -14.71 -14.11
N GLU A 174 3.72 -15.46 -15.07
CA GLU A 174 4.43 -16.51 -15.81
C GLU A 174 5.12 -17.54 -14.88
N GLY A 175 4.42 -17.94 -13.80
CA GLY A 175 4.91 -18.90 -12.81
C GLY A 175 5.97 -18.34 -11.86
N LYS A 176 6.20 -17.02 -11.85
CA LYS A 176 7.10 -16.34 -10.94
C LYS A 176 6.33 -15.40 -10.01
N SER A 177 6.60 -15.49 -8.72
CA SER A 177 6.10 -14.52 -7.75
C SER A 177 6.83 -13.19 -7.90
N VAL A 178 6.07 -12.12 -8.11
CA VAL A 178 6.60 -10.75 -8.24
C VAL A 178 5.91 -9.85 -7.24
N MET A 179 6.69 -9.15 -6.43
CA MET A 179 6.18 -8.23 -5.39
C MET A 179 6.40 -6.77 -5.80
N ARG A 180 5.41 -5.91 -5.52
CA ARG A 180 5.52 -4.44 -5.67
C ARG A 180 4.76 -3.74 -4.57
N SER A 181 5.29 -2.60 -4.14
CA SER A 181 4.65 -1.71 -3.17
C SER A 181 3.71 -0.74 -3.87
N TYR A 182 2.51 -0.57 -3.30
CA TYR A 182 1.51 0.39 -3.77
C TYR A 182 0.89 1.14 -2.60
N SER A 183 0.87 2.47 -2.66
CA SER A 183 0.19 3.29 -1.66
C SER A 183 -1.31 3.02 -1.69
N ILE A 184 -1.90 2.92 -0.50
CA ILE A 184 -3.33 2.72 -0.32
C ILE A 184 -4.05 4.03 -0.66
N SER A 185 -5.04 3.98 -1.55
CA SER A 185 -5.85 5.13 -1.92
C SER A 185 -7.18 5.23 -1.15
N SER A 186 -7.69 4.12 -0.59
CA SER A 186 -8.89 4.10 0.25
C SER A 186 -8.67 4.76 1.62
N SER A 187 -9.78 5.06 2.31
CA SER A 187 -9.75 5.53 3.70
C SER A 187 -9.75 4.36 4.69
N PRO A 188 -8.96 4.39 5.77
CA PRO A 188 -9.02 3.38 6.82
C PRO A 188 -10.36 3.37 7.60
N THR A 189 -11.19 4.40 7.47
CA THR A 189 -12.55 4.43 8.02
C THR A 189 -13.50 3.47 7.31
N ARG A 190 -13.09 2.94 6.14
CA ARG A 190 -13.86 2.00 5.33
C ARG A 190 -13.14 0.64 5.28
N PRO A 191 -13.07 -0.08 6.42
CA PRO A 191 -12.11 -1.17 6.62
C PRO A 191 -12.43 -2.48 5.90
N TYR A 192 -13.59 -2.61 5.23
CA TYR A 192 -14.01 -3.84 4.58
C TYR A 192 -13.32 -4.09 3.24
N HIS A 193 -12.74 -3.04 2.65
CA HIS A 193 -11.97 -3.15 1.42
C HIS A 193 -10.78 -2.19 1.43
N LEU A 194 -9.75 -2.56 0.67
CA LEU A 194 -8.55 -1.77 0.47
C LEU A 194 -8.41 -1.48 -1.02
N SER A 195 -8.18 -0.20 -1.39
CA SER A 195 -8.04 0.19 -2.79
C SER A 195 -6.62 0.62 -3.12
N LEU A 196 -6.13 0.15 -4.26
CA LEU A 196 -4.86 0.52 -4.84
C LEU A 196 -5.10 1.19 -6.19
N THR A 197 -4.61 2.41 -6.37
CA THR A 197 -4.75 3.16 -7.62
C THR A 197 -3.42 3.14 -8.34
N ILE A 198 -3.40 2.45 -9.47
CA ILE A 198 -2.17 2.04 -10.15
C ILE A 198 -2.11 2.65 -11.53
N LYS A 199 -1.01 3.35 -11.80
CA LYS A 199 -0.69 3.87 -13.12
C LYS A 199 0.02 2.82 -13.96
N ARG A 200 -0.42 2.65 -15.20
CA ARG A 200 0.29 1.88 -16.22
C ARG A 200 1.64 2.55 -16.51
N VAL A 201 2.72 1.81 -16.47
CA VAL A 201 4.06 2.29 -16.76
C VAL A 201 4.49 1.79 -18.14
N PRO A 202 4.37 2.60 -19.20
CA PRO A 202 4.79 2.20 -20.54
C PRO A 202 6.31 2.03 -20.61
N ARG A 203 6.79 1.41 -21.69
CA ARG A 203 8.22 1.40 -22.01
C ARG A 203 8.72 2.83 -22.21
N PRO A 204 9.92 3.17 -21.73
CA PRO A 204 10.51 4.48 -21.98
C PRO A 204 10.67 4.72 -23.49
N VAL A 205 10.24 5.88 -23.97
CA VAL A 205 10.32 6.23 -25.40
C VAL A 205 11.78 6.38 -25.84
N ASP A 206 12.62 6.93 -24.96
CA ASP A 206 14.04 7.20 -25.24
C ASP A 206 14.94 5.97 -25.07
N GLN A 207 14.42 4.89 -24.46
CA GLN A 207 15.13 3.64 -24.20
C GLN A 207 14.15 2.46 -24.42
N PRO A 208 13.77 2.17 -25.66
CA PRO A 208 12.76 1.16 -25.99
C PRO A 208 13.20 -0.29 -25.67
N GLU A 209 14.49 -0.51 -25.44
CA GLU A 209 15.07 -1.77 -24.96
C GLU A 209 14.71 -2.06 -23.50
N LEU A 210 14.43 -1.03 -22.68
CA LEU A 210 14.01 -1.24 -21.31
C LEU A 210 12.54 -1.70 -21.25
N PRO A 211 12.23 -2.70 -20.43
CA PRO A 211 10.86 -3.15 -20.28
C PRO A 211 9.99 -2.09 -19.60
N GLY A 212 8.71 -2.06 -19.92
CA GLY A 212 7.72 -1.33 -19.14
C GLY A 212 7.53 -1.93 -17.74
N GLY A 213 6.74 -1.29 -16.90
CA GLY A 213 6.44 -1.78 -15.56
C GLY A 213 5.73 -3.14 -15.59
N LEU A 214 6.40 -4.20 -15.16
CA LEU A 214 5.90 -5.58 -15.24
C LEU A 214 4.55 -5.74 -14.53
N VAL A 215 4.50 -5.44 -13.23
CA VAL A 215 3.28 -5.65 -12.40
C VAL A 215 2.16 -4.68 -12.77
N SER A 216 2.47 -3.38 -12.93
CA SER A 216 1.45 -2.39 -13.28
C SER A 216 0.78 -2.69 -14.62
N ASN A 217 1.53 -3.08 -15.65
CA ASN A 217 0.98 -3.43 -16.95
C ASN A 217 0.18 -4.73 -16.87
N TRP A 218 0.71 -5.75 -16.17
CA TRP A 218 0.01 -7.02 -15.98
C TRP A 218 -1.34 -6.82 -15.29
N MET A 219 -1.40 -6.01 -14.22
CA MET A 219 -2.66 -5.71 -13.52
C MET A 219 -3.68 -5.03 -14.43
N HIS A 220 -3.23 -4.08 -15.25
CA HIS A 220 -4.11 -3.39 -16.19
C HIS A 220 -4.67 -4.30 -17.29
N ASP A 221 -3.87 -5.30 -17.71
CA ASP A 221 -4.21 -6.16 -18.86
C ASP A 221 -4.91 -7.46 -18.47
N HIS A 222 -4.65 -7.99 -17.25
CA HIS A 222 -5.05 -9.36 -16.91
C HIS A 222 -5.89 -9.44 -15.64
N LEU A 223 -5.68 -8.57 -14.62
CA LEU A 223 -6.42 -8.66 -13.38
C LEU A 223 -7.90 -8.31 -13.58
N LYS A 224 -8.78 -9.20 -13.16
CA LYS A 224 -10.23 -9.06 -13.25
C LYS A 224 -10.88 -9.08 -11.88
N VAL A 225 -12.13 -8.62 -11.81
CA VAL A 225 -12.98 -8.82 -10.64
C VAL A 225 -13.15 -10.33 -10.40
N GLY A 226 -12.96 -10.75 -9.15
CA GLY A 226 -12.94 -12.16 -8.75
C GLY A 226 -11.55 -12.75 -8.60
N ASP A 227 -10.53 -12.21 -9.25
CA ASP A 227 -9.14 -12.69 -9.13
C ASP A 227 -8.57 -12.44 -7.74
N ARG A 228 -7.58 -13.26 -7.37
CA ARG A 228 -6.93 -13.20 -6.07
C ARG A 228 -5.51 -12.69 -6.16
N VAL A 229 -5.13 -11.89 -5.16
CA VAL A 229 -3.78 -11.37 -4.96
C VAL A 229 -3.39 -11.58 -3.50
N ARG A 230 -2.09 -11.49 -3.18
CA ARG A 230 -1.63 -11.55 -1.79
C ARG A 230 -1.09 -10.20 -1.37
N LEU A 231 -1.48 -9.74 -0.18
CA LEU A 231 -0.86 -8.62 0.51
C LEU A 231 0.09 -9.17 1.56
N LEU A 232 1.33 -8.69 1.57
CA LEU A 232 2.39 -9.23 2.42
C LEU A 232 2.77 -8.24 3.53
N GLY A 233 2.84 -8.75 4.76
CA GLY A 233 3.46 -8.05 5.90
C GLY A 233 2.71 -6.82 6.42
N GLY A 234 1.41 -6.70 6.16
CA GLY A 234 0.60 -5.58 6.66
C GLY A 234 0.75 -4.28 5.89
N ALA A 235 0.14 -3.22 6.42
CA ALA A 235 0.32 -1.87 5.91
C ALA A 235 1.62 -1.27 6.46
N LEU A 236 2.38 -0.59 5.62
CA LEU A 236 3.75 -0.15 5.87
C LEU A 236 3.90 1.35 5.58
N GLY A 237 5.01 1.93 6.04
CA GLY A 237 5.38 3.31 5.75
C GLY A 237 5.01 4.29 6.85
N ASN A 238 5.77 5.39 6.90
CA ASN A 238 5.62 6.48 7.87
C ASN A 238 5.06 7.76 7.23
N PHE A 239 4.66 7.69 5.96
CA PHE A 239 4.07 8.81 5.26
C PHE A 239 2.59 8.91 5.62
N THR A 240 2.31 9.56 6.75
CA THR A 240 0.96 9.65 7.32
C THR A 240 0.79 10.96 8.09
N CYS A 241 -0.46 11.43 8.17
CA CYS A 241 -0.81 12.59 9.02
C CYS A 241 -1.06 12.22 10.49
N LEU A 242 -0.88 10.94 10.85
CA LEU A 242 -1.01 10.44 12.21
C LEU A 242 0.36 10.27 12.90
N PRO A 243 0.41 10.17 14.27
CA PRO A 243 -0.73 10.11 15.19
C PRO A 243 -1.36 11.47 15.53
N LYS A 244 -0.73 12.58 15.16
CA LYS A 244 -1.23 13.93 15.45
C LYS A 244 -1.52 14.65 14.14
N VAL A 245 -2.82 14.82 13.85
CA VAL A 245 -3.24 15.54 12.65
C VAL A 245 -2.82 17.00 12.73
N PRO A 246 -2.08 17.51 11.74
CA PRO A 246 -1.77 18.94 11.69
C PRO A 246 -3.05 19.77 11.49
N PRO A 247 -3.16 20.95 12.10
CA PRO A 247 -4.32 21.82 11.90
C PRO A 247 -4.42 22.34 10.46
N LYS A 248 -3.29 22.41 9.76
CA LYS A 248 -3.19 22.82 8.35
C LYS A 248 -2.27 21.88 7.58
N MET A 249 -2.74 21.35 6.47
CA MET A 249 -1.96 20.51 5.57
C MET A 249 -1.87 21.12 4.17
N LEU A 250 -0.73 20.91 3.54
CA LEU A 250 -0.53 21.13 2.11
C LEU A 250 -0.16 19.79 1.47
N LEU A 251 -1.07 19.26 0.66
CA LEU A 251 -0.88 18.01 -0.09
C LEU A 251 -0.45 18.35 -1.51
N ILE A 252 0.79 18.04 -1.89
CA ILE A 252 1.36 18.32 -3.22
C ILE A 252 1.59 17.00 -3.95
N SER A 253 0.93 16.81 -5.08
CA SER A 253 1.04 15.56 -5.83
C SER A 253 1.18 15.75 -7.33
N ALA A 254 1.77 14.73 -7.99
CA ALA A 254 1.81 14.64 -9.45
C ALA A 254 1.52 13.22 -9.93
N GLY A 255 0.60 13.11 -10.90
CA GLY A 255 0.20 11.82 -11.47
C GLY A 255 -0.26 10.82 -10.40
N SER A 256 0.29 9.60 -10.40
CA SER A 256 -0.06 8.56 -9.40
C SER A 256 0.37 8.89 -7.96
N GLY A 257 1.19 9.91 -7.73
CA GLY A 257 1.50 10.40 -6.38
C GLY A 257 0.31 10.97 -5.63
N ILE A 258 -0.84 11.08 -6.28
CA ILE A 258 -2.11 11.46 -5.66
C ILE A 258 -2.63 10.39 -4.68
N THR A 259 -2.22 9.12 -4.82
CA THR A 259 -2.80 7.98 -4.08
C THR A 259 -2.75 8.12 -2.56
N PRO A 260 -1.60 8.38 -1.91
CA PRO A 260 -1.55 8.55 -0.45
C PRO A 260 -2.28 9.82 0.01
N MET A 261 -2.29 10.87 -0.83
CA MET A 261 -3.00 12.12 -0.54
C MET A 261 -4.52 11.90 -0.49
N MET A 262 -5.05 11.08 -1.41
CA MET A 262 -6.48 10.74 -1.41
C MET A 262 -6.87 9.91 -0.19
N SER A 263 -6.02 9.00 0.26
CA SER A 263 -6.24 8.27 1.51
C SER A 263 -6.37 9.22 2.70
N MET A 264 -5.47 10.20 2.80
CA MET A 264 -5.52 11.24 3.86
C MET A 264 -6.76 12.12 3.74
N SER A 265 -7.09 12.59 2.53
CA SER A 265 -8.24 13.48 2.28
C SER A 265 -9.57 12.78 2.61
N ARG A 266 -9.73 11.54 2.15
CA ARG A 266 -10.90 10.70 2.44
C ARG A 266 -11.04 10.44 3.92
N TRP A 267 -9.93 10.15 4.61
CA TRP A 267 -9.92 9.90 6.04
C TRP A 267 -10.33 11.14 6.85
N VAL A 268 -9.80 12.32 6.50
CA VAL A 268 -10.19 13.59 7.15
C VAL A 268 -11.67 13.88 6.93
N GLN A 269 -12.17 13.69 5.70
CA GLN A 269 -13.60 13.86 5.36
C GLN A 269 -14.48 12.90 6.17
N ASP A 270 -14.17 11.60 6.15
CA ASP A 270 -14.97 10.57 6.82
C ASP A 270 -14.98 10.76 8.34
N SER A 271 -13.87 11.23 8.92
CA SER A 271 -13.70 11.42 10.36
C SER A 271 -14.17 12.79 10.85
N LEU A 272 -14.64 13.66 9.94
CA LEU A 272 -15.11 15.03 10.26
C LEU A 272 -14.09 15.84 11.06
N ILE A 273 -12.79 15.65 10.76
CA ILE A 273 -11.71 16.34 11.46
C ILE A 273 -11.59 17.77 10.95
N ASP A 274 -11.53 18.72 11.87
CA ASP A 274 -11.26 20.12 11.54
C ASP A 274 -9.78 20.33 11.20
N CYS A 275 -9.46 20.18 9.91
CA CYS A 275 -8.14 20.36 9.33
C CYS A 275 -8.27 21.17 8.04
N ASP A 276 -7.55 22.28 7.95
CA ASP A 276 -7.47 23.09 6.72
C ASP A 276 -6.52 22.39 5.73
N ILE A 277 -7.09 21.86 4.65
CA ILE A 277 -6.34 21.17 3.59
C ILE A 277 -6.28 22.03 2.35
N LEU A 278 -5.08 22.30 1.88
CA LEU A 278 -4.85 22.79 0.54
C LEU A 278 -4.24 21.65 -0.30
N PHE A 279 -4.96 21.22 -1.33
CA PHE A 279 -4.57 20.15 -2.22
C PHE A 279 -4.07 20.71 -3.56
N LEU A 280 -2.77 20.63 -3.82
CA LEU A 280 -2.16 21.09 -5.06
C LEU A 280 -1.77 19.88 -5.93
N HIS A 281 -2.51 19.65 -7.02
CA HIS A 281 -2.25 18.53 -7.93
C HIS A 281 -1.69 19.00 -9.27
N SER A 282 -0.63 18.32 -9.74
CA SER A 282 -0.06 18.54 -11.07
C SER A 282 -0.39 17.37 -12.00
N ALA A 283 -1.15 17.63 -13.05
CA ALA A 283 -1.43 16.68 -14.12
C ALA A 283 -0.79 17.13 -15.44
N ARG A 284 -0.70 16.23 -16.42
CA ARG A 284 -0.25 16.59 -17.77
C ARG A 284 -1.36 17.35 -18.51
N THR A 285 -2.50 16.70 -18.65
CA THR A 285 -3.68 17.21 -19.33
C THR A 285 -4.91 17.09 -18.45
N LEU A 286 -6.04 17.56 -18.92
CA LEU A 286 -7.32 17.48 -18.23
C LEU A 286 -7.79 16.02 -18.01
N GLU A 287 -7.50 15.16 -18.98
CA GLU A 287 -7.83 13.73 -18.97
C GLU A 287 -6.94 12.92 -18.01
N ASP A 288 -5.79 13.47 -17.63
CA ASP A 288 -4.84 12.84 -16.71
C ASP A 288 -5.12 13.17 -15.22
N ILE A 289 -6.18 13.93 -14.92
CA ILE A 289 -6.53 14.27 -13.54
C ILE A 289 -7.21 13.08 -12.87
N VAL A 290 -6.45 12.36 -12.05
CA VAL A 290 -6.95 11.21 -11.28
C VAL A 290 -7.90 11.68 -10.19
N PHE A 291 -9.01 10.98 -9.96
CA PHE A 291 -10.06 11.30 -8.96
C PHE A 291 -10.69 12.70 -9.13
N ARG A 292 -10.74 13.22 -10.35
CA ARG A 292 -11.21 14.60 -10.58
C ARG A 292 -12.59 14.86 -9.99
N ALA A 293 -13.59 14.06 -10.33
CA ALA A 293 -14.97 14.24 -9.87
C ALA A 293 -15.07 14.16 -8.33
N GLU A 294 -14.30 13.28 -7.71
CA GLU A 294 -14.27 13.13 -6.25
C GLU A 294 -13.60 14.33 -5.57
N LEU A 295 -12.48 14.83 -6.09
CA LEU A 295 -11.83 16.04 -5.57
C LEU A 295 -12.73 17.26 -5.65
N GLU A 296 -13.45 17.44 -6.77
CA GLU A 296 -14.45 18.48 -6.94
C GLU A 296 -15.59 18.32 -5.92
N SER A 297 -16.04 17.10 -5.67
CA SER A 297 -17.07 16.78 -4.66
C SER A 297 -16.60 17.07 -3.24
N ILE A 298 -15.38 16.66 -2.86
CA ILE A 298 -14.81 16.95 -1.53
C ILE A 298 -14.74 18.47 -1.32
N THR A 299 -14.25 19.20 -2.31
CA THR A 299 -14.16 20.67 -2.27
C THR A 299 -15.55 21.33 -2.06
N ALA A 300 -16.59 20.80 -2.69
CA ALA A 300 -17.94 21.30 -2.53
C ALA A 300 -18.57 20.98 -1.15
N GLN A 301 -18.15 19.89 -0.51
CA GLN A 301 -18.70 19.42 0.77
C GLN A 301 -17.92 19.92 1.98
N MET A 302 -16.62 20.21 1.84
CA MET A 302 -15.74 20.61 2.93
C MET A 302 -15.25 22.04 2.74
N PRO A 303 -15.76 23.02 3.53
CA PRO A 303 -15.35 24.43 3.43
C PRO A 303 -13.86 24.67 3.70
N ASN A 304 -13.21 23.78 4.47
CA ASN A 304 -11.80 23.81 4.82
C ASN A 304 -10.92 22.94 3.89
N PHE A 305 -11.46 22.52 2.73
CA PHE A 305 -10.70 21.82 1.69
C PHE A 305 -10.63 22.68 0.43
N GLN A 306 -9.42 23.10 0.07
CA GLN A 306 -9.15 23.89 -1.12
C GLN A 306 -8.39 23.07 -2.15
N LEU A 307 -8.87 23.08 -3.39
CA LEU A 307 -8.27 22.35 -4.52
C LEU A 307 -7.63 23.31 -5.51
N ALA A 308 -6.37 23.10 -5.79
CA ALA A 308 -5.63 23.76 -6.87
C ALA A 308 -5.05 22.71 -7.82
N ILE A 309 -5.36 22.81 -9.11
CA ILE A 309 -4.84 21.90 -10.13
C ILE A 309 -4.06 22.70 -11.15
N THR A 310 -2.84 22.24 -11.49
CA THR A 310 -2.03 22.80 -12.58
C THR A 310 -1.83 21.78 -13.69
N LEU A 311 -2.04 22.22 -14.94
CA LEU A 311 -1.80 21.38 -16.13
C LEU A 311 -0.49 21.78 -16.80
N THR A 312 0.38 20.81 -17.03
CA THR A 312 1.69 21.02 -17.65
C THR A 312 1.65 20.99 -19.18
N GLN A 313 0.55 20.49 -19.76
CA GLN A 313 0.30 20.44 -21.19
C GLN A 313 -1.15 20.85 -21.45
N GLN A 314 -1.39 21.54 -22.57
CA GLN A 314 -2.74 21.92 -22.97
C GLN A 314 -3.30 20.89 -23.95
N SER A 315 -4.52 20.44 -23.71
CA SER A 315 -5.27 19.61 -24.66
C SER A 315 -5.88 20.49 -25.76
N VAL A 316 -5.66 20.13 -27.01
CA VAL A 316 -6.25 20.85 -28.14
C VAL A 316 -7.78 20.70 -28.08
N GLY A 317 -8.50 21.82 -28.20
CA GLY A 317 -9.97 21.86 -28.26
C GLY A 317 -10.67 21.82 -26.89
N ARG A 318 -9.94 21.85 -25.76
CA ARG A 318 -10.52 21.96 -24.42
C ARG A 318 -9.98 23.17 -23.67
N ALA A 319 -10.88 24.01 -23.17
CA ALA A 319 -10.51 25.14 -22.34
C ALA A 319 -10.18 24.69 -20.91
N TRP A 320 -9.09 25.19 -20.36
CA TRP A 320 -8.72 25.05 -18.96
C TRP A 320 -8.65 26.43 -18.30
N MET A 321 -9.37 26.61 -17.20
CA MET A 321 -9.46 27.89 -16.47
C MET A 321 -8.62 27.90 -15.19
N GLY A 322 -7.93 26.79 -14.87
CA GLY A 322 -7.08 26.64 -13.70
C GLY A 322 -5.62 27.03 -13.97
N LEU A 323 -4.74 26.63 -13.07
CA LEU A 323 -3.31 26.90 -13.16
C LEU A 323 -2.67 26.16 -14.34
N THR A 324 -1.60 26.71 -14.90
CA THR A 324 -0.85 26.11 -16.01
C THR A 324 0.65 26.12 -15.75
N GLY A 325 1.34 25.10 -16.30
CA GLY A 325 2.78 24.95 -16.17
C GLY A 325 3.17 24.08 -14.96
N ARG A 326 4.48 23.95 -14.78
CA ARG A 326 5.04 23.25 -13.62
C ARG A 326 4.89 24.11 -12.37
N ILE A 327 4.81 23.46 -11.19
CA ILE A 327 4.79 24.18 -9.92
C ILE A 327 6.04 25.07 -9.84
N SER A 328 5.82 26.33 -9.54
CA SER A 328 6.84 27.37 -9.45
C SER A 328 6.76 28.09 -8.11
N GLN A 329 7.81 28.85 -7.77
CA GLN A 329 7.83 29.67 -6.56
C GLN A 329 6.64 30.66 -6.52
N SER A 330 6.38 31.36 -7.63
CA SER A 330 5.26 32.30 -7.72
C SER A 330 3.89 31.60 -7.57
N MET A 331 3.76 30.39 -8.12
CA MET A 331 2.53 29.59 -7.96
C MET A 331 2.33 29.19 -6.49
N LEU A 332 3.38 28.69 -5.81
CA LEU A 332 3.29 28.34 -4.39
C LEU A 332 2.93 29.56 -3.52
N GLN A 333 3.58 30.70 -3.75
CA GLN A 333 3.28 31.93 -3.01
C GLN A 333 1.86 32.46 -3.25
N PHE A 334 1.34 32.27 -4.45
CA PHE A 334 -0.02 32.68 -4.79
C PHE A 334 -1.09 31.73 -4.21
N VAL A 335 -0.88 30.43 -4.33
CA VAL A 335 -1.84 29.41 -3.93
C VAL A 335 -1.80 29.17 -2.40
N VAL A 336 -0.61 29.30 -1.78
CA VAL A 336 -0.36 28.92 -0.38
C VAL A 336 0.29 30.10 0.35
N PRO A 337 -0.46 31.18 0.63
CA PRO A 337 0.10 32.37 1.28
C PRO A 337 0.58 32.12 2.71
N ASP A 338 0.06 31.09 3.37
CA ASP A 338 0.40 30.66 4.73
C ASP A 338 1.28 29.39 4.76
N LEU A 339 2.15 29.22 3.76
CA LEU A 339 2.97 28.02 3.56
C LEU A 339 3.75 27.59 4.79
N SER A 340 4.34 28.53 5.55
CA SER A 340 5.15 28.24 6.75
C SER A 340 4.37 27.60 7.90
N ASP A 341 3.04 27.76 7.92
CA ASP A 341 2.16 27.27 8.98
C ASP A 341 1.64 25.85 8.70
N ARG A 342 1.92 25.30 7.51
CA ARG A 342 1.37 24.02 7.05
C ARG A 342 2.36 22.87 7.23
N ALA A 343 1.84 21.69 7.52
CA ALA A 343 2.57 20.45 7.29
C ALA A 343 2.47 20.09 5.80
N VAL A 344 3.61 19.84 5.16
CA VAL A 344 3.70 19.62 3.70
C VAL A 344 3.97 18.14 3.42
N TYR A 345 3.11 17.55 2.61
CA TYR A 345 3.22 16.17 2.13
C TYR A 345 3.38 16.18 0.62
N VAL A 346 4.43 15.52 0.12
CA VAL A 346 4.78 15.53 -1.31
C VAL A 346 4.90 14.10 -1.82
N CYS A 347 4.24 13.80 -2.95
CA CYS A 347 4.39 12.51 -3.63
C CYS A 347 4.23 12.66 -5.14
N GLY A 348 5.08 11.97 -5.90
CA GLY A 348 5.08 12.01 -7.35
C GLY A 348 6.38 11.47 -7.95
N PRO A 349 6.64 11.71 -9.25
CA PRO A 349 7.90 11.33 -9.88
C PRO A 349 9.11 11.97 -9.18
N ALA A 350 10.25 11.27 -9.12
CA ALA A 350 11.44 11.72 -8.40
C ALA A 350 11.89 13.15 -8.76
N ALA A 351 11.94 13.48 -10.05
CA ALA A 351 12.31 14.83 -10.52
C ALA A 351 11.29 15.91 -10.08
N PHE A 352 10.01 15.55 -9.96
CA PHE A 352 8.97 16.43 -9.44
C PHE A 352 9.19 16.72 -7.96
N MET A 353 9.39 15.67 -7.15
CA MET A 353 9.62 15.81 -5.71
C MET A 353 10.88 16.63 -5.42
N GLN A 354 11.97 16.36 -6.13
CA GLN A 354 13.21 17.14 -6.04
C GLN A 354 12.97 18.63 -6.37
N SER A 355 12.21 18.93 -7.43
CA SER A 355 11.87 20.31 -7.79
C SER A 355 11.05 21.00 -6.70
N VAL A 356 10.02 20.34 -6.16
CA VAL A 356 9.20 20.88 -5.07
C VAL A 356 10.04 21.11 -3.83
N ARG A 357 10.88 20.15 -3.45
CA ARG A 357 11.78 20.27 -2.30
C ARG A 357 12.71 21.49 -2.43
N SER A 358 13.37 21.64 -3.59
CA SER A 358 14.25 22.78 -3.85
C SER A 358 13.50 24.13 -3.82
N LEU A 359 12.24 24.17 -4.27
CA LEU A 359 11.39 25.37 -4.17
C LEU A 359 11.08 25.71 -2.70
N LEU A 360 10.73 24.71 -1.88
CA LEU A 360 10.44 24.90 -0.46
C LEU A 360 11.70 25.38 0.30
N GLU A 361 12.87 24.79 0.02
CA GLU A 361 14.15 25.23 0.57
C GLU A 361 14.46 26.69 0.17
N THR A 362 14.24 27.08 -1.08
CA THR A 362 14.40 28.45 -1.57
C THR A 362 13.45 29.42 -0.87
N LEU A 363 12.23 28.99 -0.55
CA LEU A 363 11.23 29.76 0.20
C LEU A 363 11.49 29.74 1.72
N GLN A 364 12.59 29.14 2.18
CA GLN A 364 12.95 29.02 3.59
C GLN A 364 11.86 28.31 4.42
N PHE A 365 11.17 27.34 3.80
CA PHE A 365 10.18 26.53 4.49
C PHE A 365 10.84 25.71 5.62
N PRO A 366 10.19 25.58 6.80
CA PRO A 366 10.72 24.76 7.90
C PRO A 366 10.66 23.27 7.55
N MET A 367 11.76 22.72 7.01
CA MET A 367 11.83 21.36 6.47
C MET A 367 11.52 20.24 7.47
N GLN A 368 11.48 20.51 8.77
CA GLN A 368 10.96 19.58 9.79
C GLN A 368 9.44 19.30 9.63
N ASN A 369 8.71 20.16 8.92
CA ASN A 369 7.29 20.01 8.61
C ASN A 369 7.06 19.40 7.20
N TYR A 370 8.12 18.94 6.53
CA TYR A 370 8.09 18.34 5.19
C TYR A 370 8.17 16.82 5.29
N GLN A 371 7.29 16.14 4.54
CA GLN A 371 7.33 14.69 4.35
C GLN A 371 7.19 14.38 2.85
N GLU A 372 7.89 13.35 2.38
CA GLU A 372 7.77 12.87 1.01
C GLU A 372 7.71 11.36 0.95
N GLU A 373 6.99 10.82 -0.04
CA GLU A 373 6.95 9.40 -0.36
C GLU A 373 7.36 9.16 -1.81
N SER A 374 8.32 8.25 -2.02
CA SER A 374 8.84 7.88 -3.33
C SER A 374 8.38 6.50 -3.75
N PHE A 375 7.87 6.36 -4.97
CA PHE A 375 7.43 5.08 -5.55
C PHE A 375 8.56 4.32 -6.26
N GLY A 376 9.74 4.25 -5.67
CA GLY A 376 10.86 3.46 -6.19
C GLY A 376 11.27 3.82 -7.63
N GLY A 377 12.24 4.68 -7.75
CA GLY A 377 13.06 4.90 -8.93
C GLY A 377 14.48 5.07 -8.43
N THR A 378 15.45 4.48 -9.07
CA THR A 378 16.85 4.77 -8.82
C THR A 378 17.06 6.27 -9.01
N LEU A 379 17.12 7.00 -7.89
CA LEU A 379 17.69 8.35 -7.93
C LEU A 379 19.15 8.17 -8.34
N PRO A 380 19.66 8.94 -9.32
CA PRO A 380 21.10 8.99 -9.51
C PRO A 380 21.74 9.42 -8.19
N PRO A 381 22.89 8.84 -7.79
CA PRO A 381 23.52 9.15 -6.53
C PRO A 381 23.80 10.65 -6.46
N VAL A 382 23.10 11.34 -5.56
CA VAL A 382 23.45 12.70 -5.17
C VAL A 382 24.75 12.57 -4.40
N LYS A 383 25.85 13.10 -4.95
CA LYS A 383 27.11 13.19 -4.20
C LYS A 383 26.82 13.96 -2.90
N PRO A 384 27.04 13.34 -1.74
CA PRO A 384 26.77 13.99 -0.46
C PRO A 384 27.78 15.11 -0.25
N THR A 385 27.28 16.33 -0.02
CA THR A 385 28.05 17.47 0.48
C THR A 385 28.02 17.56 2.01
N SER A 386 27.80 16.46 2.70
CA SER A 386 27.83 16.41 4.17
C SER A 386 28.38 15.07 4.65
N THR A 387 29.19 15.13 5.68
CA THR A 387 29.86 14.03 6.38
C THR A 387 28.91 12.86 6.65
N PRO A 388 29.30 11.60 6.36
CA PRO A 388 28.47 10.43 6.61
C PRO A 388 28.12 10.32 8.10
N ILE A 389 26.84 10.12 8.41
CA ILE A 389 26.42 9.76 9.77
C ILE A 389 26.74 8.28 9.94
N LEU A 390 27.86 7.97 10.56
CA LEU A 390 28.25 6.63 10.97
C LEU A 390 27.32 6.19 12.13
N GLN A 391 26.23 5.49 11.80
CA GLN A 391 25.50 4.71 12.80
C GLN A 391 26.13 3.32 12.90
N LEU A 392 27.01 3.16 13.89
CA LEU A 392 27.57 1.88 14.29
C LEU A 392 26.49 1.11 15.05
N VAL A 393 26.06 -0.03 14.52
CA VAL A 393 25.21 -0.98 15.26
C VAL A 393 26.13 -2.01 15.92
N PRO A 394 26.30 -2.00 17.26
CA PRO A 394 27.09 -3.02 17.93
C PRO A 394 26.31 -4.34 17.98
N VAL A 395 26.88 -5.41 17.45
CA VAL A 395 26.37 -6.76 17.63
C VAL A 395 26.87 -7.28 18.99
N PRO A 396 26.00 -7.77 19.90
CA PRO A 396 26.46 -8.39 21.15
C PRO A 396 27.30 -9.63 20.86
N GLU A 397 28.51 -9.70 21.38
CA GLU A 397 29.30 -10.93 21.40
C GLU A 397 28.58 -11.98 22.23
N LEU A 398 28.18 -13.06 21.61
CA LEU A 398 27.73 -14.27 22.30
C LEU A 398 28.95 -14.93 22.94
N THR A 399 29.16 -14.68 24.23
CA THR A 399 30.10 -15.44 25.04
C THR A 399 29.61 -16.88 25.14
N VAL A 400 30.26 -17.78 24.46
CA VAL A 400 30.11 -19.22 24.66
C VAL A 400 30.82 -19.58 25.96
N ASN A 401 30.06 -19.81 27.02
CA ASN A 401 30.56 -20.41 28.26
C ASN A 401 30.91 -21.88 28.00
N GLY A 402 32.17 -22.12 27.73
CA GLY A 402 32.75 -23.46 27.81
C GLY A 402 33.27 -23.71 29.22
N SER A 403 32.52 -24.46 29.99
CA SER A 403 32.98 -25.03 31.28
C SER A 403 34.02 -26.11 31.02
N ASN A 404 35.27 -25.92 31.49
CA ASN A 404 36.05 -27.05 32.01
C ASN A 404 37.03 -26.55 33.07
N GLY A 405 36.93 -27.18 34.23
CA GLY A 405 37.75 -26.92 35.38
C GLY A 405 39.13 -27.56 35.31
N SER A 406 40.07 -26.96 35.96
CA SER A 406 40.94 -27.66 36.92
C SER A 406 41.94 -26.70 37.59
N ASN A 407 42.12 -26.98 38.85
CA ASN A 407 43.02 -26.42 39.89
C ASN A 407 44.42 -26.06 39.49
N GLY A 408 44.95 -25.03 40.16
CA GLY A 408 46.39 -24.80 40.25
C GLY A 408 46.74 -23.51 41.02
N ASN A 409 47.09 -23.68 42.25
CA ASN A 409 47.65 -22.74 43.24
C ASN A 409 48.93 -22.04 42.75
N GLY A 410 49.17 -20.80 43.18
CA GLY A 410 50.52 -20.25 43.16
C GLY A 410 50.63 -18.72 43.34
N ASN A 411 50.93 -18.38 44.55
CA ASN A 411 51.39 -17.11 45.16
C ASN A 411 52.32 -16.23 44.35
N GLY A 412 52.26 -14.88 44.58
CA GLY A 412 53.47 -14.09 44.74
C GLY A 412 53.52 -12.71 44.09
N SER A 413 53.24 -11.70 44.94
CA SER A 413 53.97 -10.42 45.15
C SER A 413 54.25 -9.43 44.03
N ASN A 414 53.75 -8.22 44.30
CA ASN A 414 54.33 -6.88 44.24
C ASN A 414 55.48 -6.54 43.27
N SER A 415 55.34 -5.47 42.51
CA SER A 415 56.07 -4.21 42.76
C SER A 415 55.80 -3.14 41.68
N ASN A 416 55.80 -1.91 42.14
CA ASN A 416 55.77 -0.58 41.52
C ASN A 416 56.72 -0.37 40.34
N GLY A 417 56.35 0.61 39.47
CA GLY A 417 57.34 1.36 38.67
C GLY A 417 56.76 2.12 37.49
N SER A 418 56.47 3.34 37.75
CA SER A 418 56.50 4.59 36.95
C SER A 418 57.05 4.60 35.53
N ASP A 419 56.34 5.42 34.72
CA ASP A 419 56.78 6.37 33.66
C ASP A 419 57.47 5.85 32.40
N ILE A 420 56.95 6.23 31.25
CA ILE A 420 57.50 7.24 30.30
C ILE A 420 56.83 7.09 28.91
N ASP A 421 56.46 8.25 28.40
CA ASP A 421 56.07 8.55 27.02
C ASP A 421 56.81 7.76 25.93
N HIS A 422 56.08 7.23 24.97
CA HIS A 422 56.54 7.21 23.59
C HIS A 422 55.33 7.44 22.64
N LEU A 423 55.31 8.67 22.13
CA LEU A 423 54.64 9.10 20.93
C LEU A 423 55.06 8.19 19.76
N VAL A 424 54.20 7.31 19.35
CA VAL A 424 54.36 6.58 18.08
C VAL A 424 53.38 7.14 17.08
N THR A 425 53.89 7.99 16.23
CA THR A 425 53.29 8.39 14.94
C THR A 425 52.94 7.14 14.15
N ALA A 426 51.67 6.75 14.18
CA ALA A 426 51.14 5.76 13.29
C ALA A 426 50.91 6.42 11.92
N THR A 427 51.83 6.19 11.01
CA THR A 427 51.63 6.40 9.59
C THR A 427 50.48 5.55 9.11
N ALA A 428 49.40 6.22 8.68
CA ALA A 428 48.27 5.60 8.00
C ALA A 428 48.72 5.05 6.64
N THR A 429 48.82 3.74 6.55
CA THR A 429 48.76 2.97 5.31
C THR A 429 47.67 1.93 5.52
N SER A 430 46.41 2.31 5.32
CA SER A 430 45.32 1.37 5.12
C SER A 430 45.24 1.11 3.61
N ALA A 431 45.75 -0.02 3.16
CA ALA A 431 45.28 -0.61 1.93
C ALA A 431 43.78 -0.83 2.09
N ASN A 432 42.96 -0.21 1.22
CA ASN A 432 41.52 -0.42 1.14
C ASN A 432 41.34 -1.89 0.68
N GLU A 433 41.14 -2.81 1.62
CA GLU A 433 40.66 -4.15 1.30
C GLU A 433 39.17 -4.03 0.95
N ALA A 434 38.80 -4.49 -0.25
CA ALA A 434 37.41 -4.52 -0.69
C ALA A 434 36.55 -5.30 0.32
N PRO A 435 35.32 -4.83 0.62
CA PRO A 435 34.46 -5.51 1.58
C PRO A 435 34.10 -6.92 1.10
N VAL A 436 33.90 -7.84 2.04
CA VAL A 436 33.52 -9.23 1.75
C VAL A 436 32.21 -9.54 2.47
N ILE A 437 31.24 -10.09 1.73
CA ILE A 437 29.97 -10.53 2.28
C ILE A 437 29.90 -12.06 2.25
N HIS A 438 29.54 -12.63 3.40
CA HIS A 438 29.21 -14.04 3.53
C HIS A 438 27.68 -14.21 3.65
N PHE A 439 27.05 -14.75 2.61
CA PHE A 439 25.65 -15.12 2.56
C PHE A 439 25.49 -16.52 3.18
N ILE A 440 25.03 -16.57 4.43
CA ILE A 440 25.06 -17.79 5.26
C ILE A 440 24.18 -18.91 4.69
N GLN A 441 22.96 -18.61 4.24
CA GLN A 441 22.02 -19.63 3.74
C GLN A 441 22.44 -20.20 2.38
N SER A 442 23.07 -19.40 1.55
CA SER A 442 23.58 -19.82 0.24
C SER A 442 25.03 -20.32 0.27
N GLU A 443 25.69 -20.28 1.46
CA GLU A 443 27.10 -20.67 1.67
C GLU A 443 28.08 -19.99 0.68
N ARG A 444 27.77 -18.74 0.30
CA ARG A 444 28.57 -17.97 -0.65
C ARG A 444 29.31 -16.82 0.02
N GLU A 445 30.56 -16.67 -0.34
CA GLU A 445 31.39 -15.54 0.04
C GLU A 445 31.75 -14.72 -1.21
N VAL A 446 31.47 -13.42 -1.18
CA VAL A 446 31.57 -12.51 -2.32
C VAL A 446 32.39 -11.28 -1.93
N THR A 447 33.38 -10.94 -2.74
CA THR A 447 34.06 -9.64 -2.64
C THR A 447 33.15 -8.58 -3.23
N ALA A 448 32.80 -7.59 -2.44
CA ALA A 448 31.82 -6.56 -2.79
C ALA A 448 32.51 -5.29 -3.31
N ASP A 449 31.78 -4.55 -4.16
CA ASP A 449 32.10 -3.17 -4.47
C ASP A 449 31.70 -2.28 -3.29
N GLU A 450 32.55 -1.35 -2.86
CA GLU A 450 32.30 -0.44 -1.73
C GLU A 450 31.03 0.42 -1.93
N ASP A 451 30.65 0.67 -3.17
CA ASP A 451 29.50 1.48 -3.55
C ASP A 451 28.24 0.66 -3.89
N ALA A 452 28.29 -0.66 -3.77
CA ALA A 452 27.13 -1.53 -4.00
C ALA A 452 26.43 -1.89 -2.68
N SER A 453 25.09 -1.82 -2.69
CA SER A 453 24.28 -2.27 -1.55
C SER A 453 24.28 -3.81 -1.45
N ILE A 454 24.02 -4.33 -0.25
CA ILE A 454 23.91 -5.79 -0.02
C ILE A 454 22.93 -6.44 -1.00
N LEU A 455 21.81 -5.79 -1.32
CA LEU A 455 20.82 -6.29 -2.26
C LEU A 455 21.37 -6.35 -3.69
N GLU A 456 22.08 -5.32 -4.14
CA GLU A 456 22.69 -5.29 -5.49
C GLU A 456 23.74 -6.37 -5.66
N ILE A 457 24.56 -6.60 -4.63
CA ILE A 457 25.55 -7.67 -4.61
C ILE A 457 24.87 -9.04 -4.67
N ALA A 458 23.81 -9.26 -3.88
CA ALA A 458 23.04 -10.49 -3.92
C ALA A 458 22.43 -10.76 -5.31
N GLU A 459 21.89 -9.72 -5.97
CA GLU A 459 21.34 -9.83 -7.33
C GLU A 459 22.40 -10.15 -8.37
N GLN A 460 23.57 -9.54 -8.31
CA GLN A 460 24.71 -9.84 -9.20
C GLN A 460 25.15 -11.29 -9.08
N GLU A 461 25.10 -11.83 -7.87
CA GLU A 461 25.48 -13.21 -7.57
C GLU A 461 24.33 -14.22 -7.75
N GLY A 462 23.16 -13.76 -8.15
CA GLY A 462 21.97 -14.62 -8.34
C GLY A 462 21.41 -15.18 -7.03
N ILE A 463 21.68 -14.52 -5.89
CA ILE A 463 21.14 -14.88 -4.57
C ILE A 463 19.77 -14.23 -4.42
N ALA A 464 18.75 -15.04 -4.18
CA ALA A 464 17.37 -14.57 -4.05
C ALA A 464 17.19 -13.88 -2.70
N MET A 465 16.91 -12.57 -2.70
CA MET A 465 16.54 -11.80 -1.52
C MET A 465 15.18 -11.14 -1.75
N ARG A 466 14.40 -11.01 -0.67
CA ARG A 466 13.14 -10.25 -0.73
C ARG A 466 13.45 -8.75 -0.78
N TYR A 467 12.82 -8.04 -1.69
CA TYR A 467 12.88 -6.58 -1.76
C TYR A 467 11.62 -6.00 -2.43
N ALA A 468 11.37 -4.70 -2.20
CA ALA A 468 10.28 -3.99 -2.88
C ALA A 468 10.67 -2.55 -3.25
N CYS A 469 10.78 -1.63 -2.31
CA CYS A 469 10.95 -0.19 -2.59
C CYS A 469 12.37 0.23 -2.98
N ARG A 470 13.41 -0.52 -2.62
CA ARG A 470 14.85 -0.23 -2.81
C ARG A 470 15.36 1.10 -2.22
N VAL A 471 14.55 1.77 -1.39
CA VAL A 471 14.88 3.07 -0.77
C VAL A 471 14.81 3.03 0.75
N GLY A 472 14.80 1.83 1.35
CA GLY A 472 14.80 1.66 2.80
C GLY A 472 13.49 2.00 3.52
N ALA A 473 12.39 2.18 2.80
CA ALA A 473 11.11 2.64 3.36
C ALA A 473 10.10 1.52 3.64
N CYS A 474 10.21 0.33 3.00
CA CYS A 474 9.20 -0.73 3.11
C CYS A 474 9.55 -1.87 4.07
N GLY A 475 10.82 -2.04 4.42
CA GLY A 475 11.25 -3.14 5.29
C GLY A 475 11.26 -4.54 4.64
N ALA A 476 10.86 -4.69 3.37
CA ALA A 476 10.80 -5.99 2.69
C ALA A 476 12.16 -6.67 2.56
N CYS A 477 13.24 -5.89 2.53
CA CYS A 477 14.62 -6.35 2.43
C CYS A 477 15.33 -6.44 3.80
N LYS A 478 14.59 -6.59 4.90
CA LYS A 478 15.20 -6.80 6.22
C LYS A 478 15.94 -8.13 6.23
N VAL A 479 17.21 -8.08 6.59
CA VAL A 479 18.08 -9.25 6.76
C VAL A 479 18.80 -9.17 8.10
N ARG A 480 19.11 -10.31 8.69
CA ARG A 480 19.92 -10.36 9.92
C ARG A 480 21.39 -10.28 9.58
N VAL A 481 22.08 -9.36 10.23
CA VAL A 481 23.55 -9.25 10.20
C VAL A 481 24.09 -10.04 11.40
N ASN A 482 24.69 -11.19 11.13
CA ASN A 482 25.21 -12.09 12.16
C ASN A 482 26.63 -11.70 12.59
N LYS A 483 27.39 -11.07 11.68
CA LYS A 483 28.75 -10.59 11.95
C LYS A 483 29.09 -9.40 11.05
N GLY A 484 29.87 -8.46 11.57
CA GLY A 484 30.32 -7.29 10.85
C GLY A 484 29.42 -6.07 11.03
N GLN A 485 29.62 -5.08 10.18
CA GLN A 485 28.90 -3.79 10.24
C GLN A 485 28.50 -3.33 8.84
N VAL A 486 27.40 -2.58 8.78
CA VAL A 486 26.94 -1.94 7.56
C VAL A 486 26.86 -0.43 7.75
N ARG A 487 27.06 0.33 6.68
CA ARG A 487 26.79 1.77 6.63
C ARG A 487 25.51 2.07 5.87
N TYR A 488 24.93 3.21 6.16
CA TYR A 488 23.78 3.76 5.47
C TYR A 488 24.11 5.17 5.00
N ASP A 489 23.88 5.46 3.73
CA ASP A 489 24.05 6.81 3.17
C ASP A 489 22.75 7.63 3.29
N THR A 490 21.63 6.95 3.61
CA THR A 490 20.32 7.54 3.86
C THR A 490 19.70 6.93 5.11
N THR A 491 18.83 7.67 5.81
CA THR A 491 18.17 7.16 7.02
C THR A 491 17.28 5.95 6.70
N PRO A 492 17.50 4.78 7.35
CA PRO A 492 16.71 3.57 7.12
C PRO A 492 15.34 3.68 7.82
N THR A 493 14.37 4.34 7.19
CA THR A 493 13.09 4.70 7.81
C THR A 493 12.23 3.50 8.21
N ALA A 494 12.39 2.34 7.55
CA ALA A 494 11.68 1.11 7.90
C ALA A 494 12.41 0.26 8.97
N LEU A 495 13.51 0.76 9.56
CA LEU A 495 14.27 0.05 10.58
C LEU A 495 13.98 0.67 11.95
N THR A 496 13.23 -0.02 12.78
CA THR A 496 12.93 0.43 14.14
C THR A 496 14.14 0.28 15.06
N ALA A 497 14.14 0.96 16.22
CA ALA A 497 15.18 0.79 17.23
C ALA A 497 15.27 -0.68 17.73
N ALA A 498 14.13 -1.39 17.81
CA ALA A 498 14.09 -2.80 18.16
C ALA A 498 14.73 -3.68 17.06
N ASP A 499 14.48 -3.38 15.77
CA ASP A 499 15.14 -4.08 14.65
C ASP A 499 16.65 -3.91 14.70
N GLN A 500 17.12 -2.70 14.95
CA GLN A 500 18.56 -2.40 15.07
C GLN A 500 19.20 -3.17 16.24
N GLN A 501 18.54 -3.21 17.39
CA GLN A 501 18.99 -3.99 18.56
C GLN A 501 18.98 -5.49 18.27
N ALA A 502 18.06 -5.96 17.42
CA ALA A 502 18.00 -7.36 16.97
C ALA A 502 19.03 -7.69 15.86
N GLY A 503 19.87 -6.74 15.44
CA GLY A 503 20.88 -6.92 14.40
C GLY A 503 20.31 -7.01 12.99
N LEU A 504 19.13 -6.42 12.73
CA LEU A 504 18.54 -6.39 11.39
C LEU A 504 19.09 -5.20 10.59
N ALA A 505 19.23 -5.40 9.28
CA ALA A 505 19.60 -4.38 8.31
C ALA A 505 18.65 -4.36 7.12
N LEU A 506 18.58 -3.23 6.40
CA LEU A 506 17.84 -3.10 5.15
C LEU A 506 18.78 -3.29 3.97
N ALA A 507 18.82 -4.49 3.40
CA ALA A 507 19.79 -4.88 2.37
C ALA A 507 19.83 -3.93 1.16
N CYS A 508 18.72 -3.27 0.81
CA CYS A 508 18.63 -2.40 -0.36
C CYS A 508 19.35 -1.04 -0.22
N ILE A 509 19.69 -0.63 1.01
CA ILE A 509 20.41 0.63 1.29
C ILE A 509 21.54 0.43 2.31
N ALA A 510 21.82 -0.80 2.71
CA ALA A 510 22.93 -1.14 3.58
C ALA A 510 24.16 -1.48 2.73
N TYR A 511 25.27 -0.81 3.01
CA TYR A 511 26.55 -1.03 2.35
C TYR A 511 27.50 -1.76 3.30
N PRO A 512 28.18 -2.83 2.88
CA PRO A 512 29.04 -3.61 3.76
C PRO A 512 30.29 -2.84 4.16
N ILE A 513 30.71 -2.99 5.44
CA ILE A 513 31.98 -2.48 5.94
C ILE A 513 32.88 -3.68 6.24
N LYS A 514 34.00 -3.82 5.51
CA LYS A 514 34.93 -4.93 5.64
C LYS A 514 34.25 -6.29 5.49
N HIS A 515 34.27 -7.15 6.51
CA HIS A 515 33.65 -8.48 6.48
C HIS A 515 32.28 -8.46 7.12
N VAL A 516 31.24 -8.85 6.37
CA VAL A 516 29.84 -8.89 6.84
C VAL A 516 29.28 -10.29 6.58
N ALA A 517 28.64 -10.91 7.58
CA ALA A 517 27.90 -12.15 7.41
C ALA A 517 26.41 -11.92 7.64
N ILE A 518 25.58 -12.34 6.69
CA ILE A 518 24.13 -12.13 6.70
C ILE A 518 23.35 -13.41 6.45
N GLU A 519 22.16 -13.50 7.03
CA GLU A 519 21.21 -14.59 6.78
C GLU A 519 20.46 -14.36 5.46
N ALA A 520 21.07 -14.82 4.33
CA ALA A 520 20.44 -14.82 3.02
C ALA A 520 21.03 -15.94 2.13
#